data_e81022aca425862d36483802373ee1b4
#
_entry.id   e81022aca425862d36483802373ee1b4
#
_cell.length_a   1.000
_cell.length_b   1.000
_cell.length_c   1.000
_cell.angle_alpha   90.00
_cell.angle_beta   90.00
_cell.angle_gamma   90.00
#
_symmetry.space_group_name_H-M   'P 1'
#
loop_
_entity.id
_entity.type
_entity.pdbx_description
1 polymer ?
#
loop_
_entity_poly.entity_id
_entity_poly.type
_entity_poly.pdbx_seq_one_letter_code
_entity_poly.pdbx_strand_id
1 'polypeptide(L)'
;MRQFLDLGSGADARRIAVLARPGKGTTAGPPVVWLGGFRSDMRATKAEALDAWADANGRAFVRFDYSGHGESTGAFEDCTISRWLEDTLAVLGAFAAGPAILVGSSMGGWLALLAAREPDRGA
;
A
#
# COMPACT_ATOMS: atom_id res chain seq x y z
N MET A 1 -8.49 -10.43 -1.33
CA MET A 1 -9.74 -9.84 -1.83
C MET A 1 -9.54 -8.36 -2.13
N ARG A 2 -9.98 -7.96 -3.31
CA ARG A 2 -9.82 -6.56 -3.72
C ARG A 2 -10.82 -5.67 -3.01
N GLN A 3 -10.33 -4.57 -2.46
CA GLN A 3 -11.14 -3.56 -1.81
C GLN A 3 -10.78 -2.19 -2.38
N PHE A 4 -11.59 -1.20 -2.12
CA PHE A 4 -11.34 0.17 -2.55
C PHE A 4 -11.42 1.10 -1.35
N LEU A 5 -10.50 2.06 -1.31
CA LEU A 5 -10.46 3.09 -0.28
C LEU A 5 -10.71 4.42 -0.95
N ASP A 6 -11.75 5.13 -0.53
CA ASP A 6 -12.09 6.44 -1.09
C ASP A 6 -11.37 7.52 -0.31
N LEU A 7 -10.64 8.38 -1.00
CA LEU A 7 -9.85 9.46 -0.41
C LEU A 7 -10.21 10.79 -1.03
N GLY A 8 -10.01 11.86 -0.26
CA GLY A 8 -10.16 13.23 -0.74
C GLY A 8 -11.60 13.62 -1.00
N SER A 9 -11.77 14.82 -1.52
CA SER A 9 -13.09 15.35 -1.88
C SER A 9 -12.93 16.32 -3.05
N GLY A 10 -14.02 16.54 -3.78
CA GLY A 10 -13.99 17.44 -4.93
C GLY A 10 -12.97 17.00 -5.96
N ALA A 11 -12.08 17.90 -6.35
CA ALA A 11 -11.07 17.64 -7.35
C ALA A 11 -10.01 16.64 -6.88
N ASP A 12 -9.88 16.44 -5.56
CA ASP A 12 -8.92 15.50 -4.99
C ASP A 12 -9.53 14.13 -4.73
N ALA A 13 -10.81 13.94 -5.02
CA ALA A 13 -11.47 12.66 -4.78
C ALA A 13 -10.85 11.57 -5.65
N ARG A 14 -10.56 10.44 -5.02
CA ARG A 14 -9.97 9.31 -5.73
C ARG A 14 -10.25 8.01 -5.01
N ARG A 15 -10.08 6.93 -5.72
CA ARG A 15 -10.34 5.58 -5.20
C ARG A 15 -9.09 4.75 -5.37
N ILE A 16 -8.61 4.20 -4.28
CA ILE A 16 -7.38 3.40 -4.23
C ILE A 16 -7.75 1.92 -4.15
N ALA A 17 -7.25 1.14 -5.10
CA ALA A 17 -7.47 -0.31 -5.11
C ALA A 17 -6.47 -0.99 -4.17
N VAL A 18 -6.96 -1.86 -3.31
CA VAL A 18 -6.16 -2.55 -2.30
C VAL A 18 -6.47 -4.03 -2.32
N LEU A 19 -5.42 -4.83 -2.22
CA LEU A 19 -5.54 -6.27 -1.96
C LEU A 19 -4.96 -6.51 -0.56
N ALA A 20 -5.83 -6.90 0.37
CA ALA A 20 -5.43 -7.13 1.75
C ALA A 20 -5.68 -8.58 2.13
N ARG A 21 -4.65 -9.23 2.64
CA ARG A 21 -4.71 -10.61 3.13
C ARG A 21 -4.58 -10.57 4.65
N PRO A 22 -5.56 -11.08 5.41
CA PRO A 22 -5.43 -11.13 6.86
C PRO A 22 -4.38 -12.14 7.28
N GLY A 23 -3.77 -11.91 8.45
CA GLY A 23 -2.87 -12.88 9.04
C GLY A 23 -3.65 -14.07 9.59
N LYS A 24 -2.94 -15.17 9.81
CA LYS A 24 -3.53 -16.40 10.33
C LYS A 24 -2.95 -16.70 11.70
N GLY A 25 -3.80 -17.03 12.65
CA GLY A 25 -3.38 -17.41 14.00
C GLY A 25 -2.98 -16.22 14.85
N THR A 26 -2.63 -16.51 16.11
CA THR A 26 -2.30 -15.50 17.10
C THR A 26 -0.83 -15.09 17.08
N THR A 27 0.00 -15.81 16.33
CA THR A 27 1.44 -15.57 16.28
C THR A 27 1.86 -14.80 15.03
N ALA A 28 0.89 -14.37 14.21
CA ALA A 28 1.20 -13.56 13.05
C ALA A 28 1.87 -12.27 13.51
N GLY A 29 3.00 -11.93 12.90
CA GLY A 29 3.72 -10.70 13.21
C GLY A 29 3.03 -9.48 12.63
N PRO A 30 3.70 -8.31 12.63
CA PRO A 30 3.15 -7.11 12.02
C PRO A 30 2.80 -7.35 10.55
N PRO A 31 1.77 -6.67 10.03
CA PRO A 31 1.45 -6.81 8.61
C PRO A 31 2.61 -6.33 7.74
N VAL A 32 2.78 -6.99 6.61
CA VAL A 32 3.75 -6.60 5.59
C VAL A 32 3.02 -5.78 4.54
N VAL A 33 3.55 -4.62 4.19
CA VAL A 33 2.95 -3.72 3.21
C VAL A 33 3.91 -3.55 2.04
N TRP A 34 3.44 -3.83 0.85
CA TRP A 34 4.23 -3.70 -0.38
C TRP A 34 3.99 -2.32 -1.01
N LEU A 35 5.08 -1.62 -1.30
CA LEU A 35 5.05 -0.35 -2.02
C LEU A 35 5.75 -0.54 -3.36
N GLY A 36 4.98 -0.48 -4.42
CA GLY A 36 5.48 -0.72 -5.77
C GLY A 36 6.30 0.42 -6.34
N GLY A 37 6.93 0.15 -7.47
CA GLY A 37 7.74 1.13 -8.17
C GLY A 37 6.92 2.04 -9.07
N PHE A 38 7.60 3.02 -9.64
CA PHE A 38 7.03 3.97 -10.57
C PHE A 38 6.44 3.24 -11.78
N ARG A 39 5.20 3.55 -12.11
CA ARG A 39 4.45 2.94 -13.21
C ARG A 39 4.24 1.43 -13.07
N SER A 40 4.40 0.90 -11.87
CA SER A 40 4.11 -0.50 -11.60
C SER A 40 2.70 -0.64 -11.04
N ASP A 41 2.27 -1.86 -10.77
CA ASP A 41 0.98 -2.09 -10.13
C ASP A 41 1.11 -3.20 -9.08
N MET A 42 0.04 -3.38 -8.29
CA MET A 42 0.05 -4.31 -7.16
C MET A 42 0.04 -5.78 -7.57
N ARG A 43 -0.05 -6.05 -8.87
CA ARG A 43 -0.03 -7.42 -9.40
C ARG A 43 1.29 -7.75 -10.08
N ALA A 44 2.29 -6.87 -9.96
CA ALA A 44 3.62 -7.11 -10.52
C ALA A 44 4.29 -8.31 -9.84
N THR A 45 5.30 -8.85 -10.50
CA THR A 45 5.95 -10.11 -10.11
C THR A 45 6.41 -10.13 -8.65
N LYS A 46 7.08 -9.07 -8.20
CA LYS A 46 7.59 -9.02 -6.82
C LYS A 46 6.45 -8.97 -5.81
N ALA A 47 5.39 -8.24 -6.10
CA ALA A 47 4.23 -8.15 -5.23
C ALA A 47 3.53 -9.51 -5.12
N GLU A 48 3.38 -10.21 -6.24
CA GLU A 48 2.76 -11.54 -6.26
C GLU A 48 3.61 -12.55 -5.49
N ALA A 49 4.94 -12.48 -5.63
CA ALA A 49 5.84 -13.39 -4.93
C ALA A 49 5.79 -13.18 -3.42
N LEU A 50 5.74 -11.92 -2.98
CA LEU A 50 5.64 -11.61 -1.55
C LEU A 50 4.28 -12.03 -0.98
N ASP A 51 3.22 -11.86 -1.75
CA ASP A 51 1.90 -12.29 -1.31
C ASP A 51 1.86 -13.81 -1.12
N ALA A 52 2.45 -14.56 -2.04
CA ALA A 52 2.54 -16.02 -1.91
C ALA A 52 3.33 -16.43 -0.66
N TRP A 53 4.44 -15.72 -0.39
CA TRP A 53 5.22 -15.97 0.82
C TRP A 53 4.40 -15.68 2.08
N ALA A 54 3.68 -14.56 2.08
CA ALA A 54 2.86 -14.18 3.23
C ALA A 54 1.77 -15.21 3.50
N ASP A 55 1.11 -15.68 2.43
CA ASP A 55 0.10 -16.71 2.56
C ASP A 55 0.67 -17.98 3.17
N ALA A 56 1.83 -18.42 2.67
CA ALA A 56 2.48 -19.64 3.16
C ALA A 56 2.91 -19.52 4.62
N ASN A 57 3.18 -18.31 5.10
CA ASN A 57 3.66 -18.08 6.46
C ASN A 57 2.60 -17.49 7.40
N GLY A 58 1.36 -17.42 6.98
CA GLY A 58 0.26 -16.92 7.81
C GLY A 58 0.38 -15.44 8.15
N ARG A 59 1.09 -14.65 7.33
CA ARG A 59 1.33 -13.23 7.57
C ARG A 59 0.26 -12.37 6.89
N ALA A 60 -0.17 -11.33 7.58
CA ALA A 60 -1.00 -10.31 6.95
C ALA A 60 -0.17 -9.57 5.90
N PHE A 61 -0.77 -9.31 4.75
CA PHE A 61 -0.08 -8.66 3.65
C PHE A 61 -1.01 -7.68 2.96
N VAL A 62 -0.52 -6.47 2.72
CA VAL A 62 -1.28 -5.42 2.05
C VAL A 62 -0.48 -4.94 0.85
N ARG A 63 -1.14 -4.86 -0.29
CA ARG A 63 -0.58 -4.25 -1.50
C ARG A 63 -1.66 -3.39 -2.13
N PHE A 64 -1.26 -2.36 -2.83
CA PHE A 64 -2.21 -1.39 -3.37
C PHE A 64 -1.63 -0.70 -4.59
N ASP A 65 -2.50 -0.04 -5.33
CA ASP A 65 -2.12 0.79 -6.47
C ASP A 65 -2.20 2.25 -6.04
N TYR A 66 -1.12 3.01 -6.25
CA TYR A 66 -1.16 4.45 -6.04
C TYR A 66 -2.15 5.10 -7.01
N SER A 67 -2.57 6.33 -6.72
CA SER A 67 -3.34 7.13 -7.67
C SER A 67 -2.67 7.11 -9.05
N GLY A 68 -3.46 6.94 -10.10
CA GLY A 68 -2.97 6.91 -11.47
C GLY A 68 -2.24 5.63 -11.87
N HIS A 69 -2.26 4.60 -11.01
CA HIS A 69 -1.64 3.31 -11.28
C HIS A 69 -2.69 2.20 -11.23
N GLY A 70 -2.47 1.17 -12.03
CA GLY A 70 -3.24 -0.06 -11.99
C GLY A 70 -4.75 0.18 -11.96
N GLU A 71 -5.40 -0.35 -10.92
CA GLU A 71 -6.86 -0.27 -10.78
C GLU A 71 -7.35 0.93 -9.98
N SER A 72 -6.44 1.77 -9.49
CA SER A 72 -6.80 3.00 -8.80
C SER A 72 -7.16 4.09 -9.80
N THR A 73 -7.95 5.07 -9.36
CA THR A 73 -8.38 6.15 -10.23
C THR A 73 -7.32 7.24 -10.33
N GLY A 74 -7.55 8.20 -11.22
CA GLY A 74 -6.67 9.33 -11.43
C GLY A 74 -5.84 9.18 -12.71
N ALA A 75 -5.33 10.30 -13.20
CA ALA A 75 -4.45 10.32 -14.36
C ALA A 75 -3.01 10.34 -13.86
N PHE A 76 -2.20 9.42 -14.36
CA PHE A 76 -0.82 9.28 -13.92
C PHE A 76 -0.05 10.60 -14.01
N GLU A 77 -0.19 11.30 -15.12
CA GLU A 77 0.54 12.55 -15.38
C GLU A 77 0.13 13.70 -14.45
N ASP A 78 -1.01 13.58 -13.77
CA ASP A 78 -1.47 14.60 -12.82
C ASP A 78 -1.03 14.30 -11.38
N CYS A 79 -0.32 13.19 -11.16
CA CYS A 79 0.05 12.77 -9.81
C CYS A 79 1.48 13.20 -9.47
N THR A 80 1.73 13.35 -8.17
CA THR A 80 3.03 13.74 -7.63
C THR A 80 3.44 12.73 -6.57
N ILE A 81 4.72 12.78 -6.17
CA ILE A 81 5.21 11.95 -5.08
C ILE A 81 4.46 12.25 -3.77
N SER A 82 4.08 13.52 -3.56
CA SER A 82 3.31 13.90 -2.38
C SER A 82 1.93 13.25 -2.38
N ARG A 83 1.28 13.16 -3.55
CA ARG A 83 0.00 12.50 -3.69
C ARG A 83 0.15 11.01 -3.39
N TRP A 84 1.18 10.37 -3.91
CA TRP A 84 1.41 8.95 -3.68
C TRP A 84 1.77 8.66 -2.22
N LEU A 85 2.44 9.60 -1.54
CA LEU A 85 2.67 9.48 -0.10
C LEU A 85 1.34 9.57 0.67
N GLU A 86 0.46 10.49 0.30
CA GLU A 86 -0.87 10.59 0.91
C GLU A 86 -1.63 9.27 0.75
N ASP A 87 -1.62 8.70 -0.47
CA ASP A 87 -2.26 7.41 -0.73
C ASP A 87 -1.69 6.34 0.19
N THR A 88 -0.37 6.29 0.31
CA THR A 88 0.33 5.31 1.16
C THR A 88 -0.08 5.44 2.62
N LEU A 89 -0.06 6.66 3.15
CA LEU A 89 -0.42 6.90 4.55
C LEU A 89 -1.87 6.51 4.83
N ALA A 90 -2.76 6.79 3.88
CA ALA A 90 -4.17 6.43 4.02
C ALA A 90 -4.36 4.91 4.03
N VAL A 91 -3.65 4.19 3.17
CA VAL A 91 -3.71 2.72 3.14
C VAL A 91 -3.16 2.14 4.45
N LEU A 92 -2.04 2.68 4.95
CA LEU A 92 -1.48 2.23 6.21
C LEU A 92 -2.48 2.44 7.36
N GLY A 93 -3.11 3.60 7.42
CA GLY A 93 -4.09 3.89 8.46
C GLY A 93 -5.31 2.98 8.42
N ALA A 94 -5.77 2.63 7.23
CA ALA A 94 -6.98 1.83 7.05
C ALA A 94 -6.74 0.33 7.18
N PHE A 95 -5.58 -0.17 6.73
CA PHE A 95 -5.33 -1.62 6.60
C PHE A 95 -4.16 -2.14 7.43
N ALA A 96 -3.30 -1.27 7.93
CA ALA A 96 -2.09 -1.68 8.65
C ALA A 96 -1.75 -0.70 9.78
N ALA A 97 -2.75 -0.28 10.55
CA ALA A 97 -2.55 0.61 11.68
C ALA A 97 -1.64 -0.07 12.72
N GLY A 98 -0.81 0.73 13.39
CA GLY A 98 0.17 0.21 14.33
C GLY A 98 1.46 -0.21 13.61
N PRO A 99 2.31 -0.99 14.27
CA PRO A 99 3.56 -1.43 13.65
C PRO A 99 3.31 -2.23 12.37
N ALA A 100 4.07 -1.91 11.32
CA ALA A 100 4.00 -2.59 10.05
C ALA A 100 5.40 -2.70 9.44
N ILE A 101 5.60 -3.72 8.62
CA ILE A 101 6.86 -3.89 7.88
C ILE A 101 6.63 -3.38 6.47
N LEU A 102 7.34 -2.32 6.10
CA LEU A 102 7.21 -1.72 4.77
C LEU A 102 8.29 -2.28 3.86
N VAL A 103 7.88 -2.83 2.74
CA VAL A 103 8.79 -3.37 1.73
C VAL A 103 8.55 -2.60 0.44
N GLY A 104 9.55 -1.86 0.00
CA GLY A 104 9.42 -1.03 -1.18
C GLY A 104 10.50 -1.34 -2.20
N SER A 105 10.16 -1.16 -3.48
CA SER A 105 11.07 -1.33 -4.59
C SER A 105 11.14 -0.03 -5.37
N SER A 106 12.34 0.47 -5.65
CA SER A 106 12.55 1.69 -6.43
C SER A 106 11.84 2.88 -5.77
N MET A 107 10.91 3.54 -6.46
CA MET A 107 10.10 4.64 -5.88
C MET A 107 9.41 4.20 -4.59
N GLY A 108 8.94 2.94 -4.55
CA GLY A 108 8.30 2.40 -3.35
C GLY A 108 9.22 2.38 -2.15
N GLY A 109 10.52 2.14 -2.36
CA GLY A 109 11.51 2.24 -1.28
C GLY A 109 11.60 3.65 -0.72
N TRP A 110 11.56 4.66 -1.58
CA TRP A 110 11.55 6.06 -1.16
C TRP A 110 10.28 6.37 -0.37
N LEU A 111 9.12 5.95 -0.89
CA LEU A 111 7.85 6.17 -0.20
C LEU A 111 7.82 5.46 1.15
N ALA A 112 8.41 4.26 1.24
CA ALA A 112 8.51 3.55 2.52
C ALA A 112 9.28 4.36 3.56
N LEU A 113 10.41 4.95 3.16
CA LEU A 113 11.19 5.79 4.06
C LEU A 113 10.44 7.04 4.47
N LEU A 114 9.75 7.70 3.54
CA LEU A 114 8.96 8.89 3.85
C LEU A 114 7.82 8.55 4.79
N ALA A 115 7.11 7.44 4.54
CA ALA A 115 5.99 7.02 5.39
C ALA A 115 6.47 6.65 6.79
N ALA A 116 7.62 5.98 6.90
CA ALA A 116 8.16 5.58 8.18
C ALA A 116 8.54 6.77 9.07
N ARG A 117 8.78 7.93 8.48
CA ARG A 117 9.15 9.16 9.19
C ARG A 117 7.94 9.92 9.72
N GLU A 118 6.74 9.58 9.30
CA GLU A 118 5.53 10.28 9.75
C GLU A 118 5.22 9.89 11.18
N PRO A 119 5.18 10.84 12.12
CA PRO A 119 5.04 10.52 13.55
C PRO A 119 3.69 9.91 13.91
N ASP A 120 2.65 10.22 13.15
CA ASP A 120 1.30 9.74 13.44
C ASP A 120 0.93 8.50 12.65
N ARG A 121 1.85 7.96 11.86
CA ARG A 121 1.58 6.80 11.04
C ARG A 121 1.29 5.59 11.92
N GLY A 122 0.11 5.02 11.79
CA GLY A 122 -0.27 3.81 12.50
C GLY A 122 -0.40 3.96 14.01
N ALA A 123 -0.50 5.19 14.48
CA ALA A 123 -0.67 5.44 15.90
C ALA A 123 -2.05 5.04 16.39
#